data_f1cae919e4daea958e6c4f00e87e99f1
#
_entry.id   f1cae919e4daea958e6c4f00e87e99f1
#
_cell.length_a   1.000
_cell.length_b   1.000
_cell.length_c   1.000
_cell.angle_alpha   90.00
_cell.angle_beta   90.00
_cell.angle_gamma   90.00
#
_symmetry.space_group_name_H-M   'P 1'
#
loop_
_entity.id
_entity.type
_entity.pdbx_description
1 polymer ?
#
loop_
_entity_poly.entity_id
_entity_poly.type
_entity_poly.pdbx_seq_one_letter_code
_entity_poly.pdbx_strand_id
1 'polypeptide(L)'
;MVAERPYVVVHVAVSLDGATGGFEPDVGRFYELANAFDEDVTLVGADTILAQEEALAGAPRPGPTDGAPLLAVVDSRGRVSAWEALRDCGHWSDVVALRAAETPEGAATAPRELATEGERVDLGVALAALGREGAHTVRVDSGGALNGALLGRRLVDEVSLLVHPVIAGNGSAAWHGPHPPRPATLEPIASERLDAGGLVWLRYRIAGDR
;
A
#
# COMPACT_ATOMS: atom_id res chain seq x y z
N MET A 1 -12.59 -24.93 3.75
CA MET A 1 -11.31 -24.41 3.20
C MET A 1 -11.19 -22.99 3.74
N VAL A 2 -10.11 -22.68 4.47
CA VAL A 2 -9.79 -21.27 4.81
C VAL A 2 -9.52 -20.59 3.49
N ALA A 3 -10.22 -19.51 3.19
CA ALA A 3 -9.95 -18.72 1.98
C ALA A 3 -8.49 -18.26 2.05
N GLU A 4 -7.70 -18.67 1.07
CA GLU A 4 -6.29 -18.30 1.00
C GLU A 4 -6.24 -16.80 0.74
N ARG A 5 -5.49 -16.05 1.58
CA ARG A 5 -5.32 -14.61 1.38
C ARG A 5 -4.57 -14.34 0.08
N PRO A 6 -4.76 -13.19 -0.57
CA PRO A 6 -3.98 -12.82 -1.73
C PRO A 6 -2.47 -12.78 -1.44
N TYR A 7 -1.67 -12.85 -2.50
CA TYR A 7 -0.24 -12.55 -2.47
C TYR A 7 -0.04 -11.05 -2.21
N VAL A 8 0.74 -10.69 -1.21
CA VAL A 8 0.91 -9.30 -0.77
C VAL A 8 2.31 -8.81 -1.08
N VAL A 9 2.41 -7.79 -1.93
CA VAL A 9 3.66 -7.12 -2.29
C VAL A 9 3.70 -5.73 -1.70
N VAL A 10 4.69 -5.44 -0.85
CA VAL A 10 4.98 -4.07 -0.42
C VAL A 10 5.91 -3.44 -1.46
N HIS A 11 5.41 -2.45 -2.22
CA HIS A 11 6.18 -1.69 -3.19
C HIS A 11 6.36 -0.27 -2.71
N VAL A 12 7.62 0.17 -2.52
CA VAL A 12 7.90 1.47 -1.91
C VAL A 12 9.19 2.10 -2.43
N ALA A 13 9.14 3.42 -2.68
CA ALA A 13 10.32 4.22 -2.98
C ALA A 13 11.01 4.62 -1.68
N VAL A 14 12.31 4.38 -1.61
CA VAL A 14 13.10 4.63 -0.40
C VAL A 14 14.42 5.30 -0.71
N SER A 15 14.95 6.05 0.25
CA SER A 15 16.34 6.48 0.26
C SER A 15 17.28 5.30 0.59
N LEU A 16 18.59 5.48 0.42
CA LEU A 16 19.58 4.46 0.76
C LEU A 16 19.58 4.07 2.25
N ASP A 17 19.18 4.99 3.12
CA ASP A 17 19.00 4.74 4.56
C ASP A 17 17.57 4.28 4.94
N GLY A 18 16.74 3.93 3.94
CA GLY A 18 15.43 3.28 4.13
C GLY A 18 14.28 4.22 4.51
N ALA A 19 14.43 5.51 4.30
CA ALA A 19 13.37 6.48 4.56
C ALA A 19 12.39 6.61 3.38
N THR A 20 11.13 6.90 3.65
CA THR A 20 10.07 7.17 2.65
C THR A 20 9.84 8.66 2.39
N GLY A 21 10.57 9.53 3.07
CA GLY A 21 10.47 10.99 2.92
C GLY A 21 11.84 11.63 3.07
N GLY A 22 11.88 12.98 2.94
CA GLY A 22 13.15 13.73 3.00
C GLY A 22 13.93 13.75 1.68
N PHE A 23 13.35 13.22 0.61
CA PHE A 23 13.87 13.26 -0.75
C PHE A 23 12.72 13.30 -1.75
N GLU A 24 13.01 13.58 -3.00
CA GLU A 24 12.05 13.56 -4.10
C GLU A 24 12.16 12.25 -4.86
N PRO A 25 11.14 11.37 -4.79
CA PRO A 25 11.17 10.07 -5.47
C PRO A 25 10.90 10.23 -6.98
N ASP A 26 11.47 9.34 -7.78
CA ASP A 26 11.08 9.14 -9.19
C ASP A 26 9.72 8.42 -9.25
N VAL A 27 8.65 9.22 -9.19
CA VAL A 27 7.26 8.74 -9.18
C VAL A 27 6.91 8.03 -10.49
N GLY A 28 7.45 8.52 -11.62
CA GLY A 28 7.22 7.90 -12.93
C GLY A 28 7.76 6.47 -12.97
N ARG A 29 9.00 6.29 -12.55
CA ARG A 29 9.65 4.98 -12.49
C ARG A 29 9.00 4.07 -11.45
N PHE A 30 8.55 4.62 -10.32
CA PHE A 30 7.83 3.87 -9.30
C PHE A 30 6.58 3.19 -9.85
N TYR A 31 5.71 3.94 -10.55
CA TYR A 31 4.49 3.35 -11.12
C TYR A 31 4.75 2.51 -12.38
N GLU A 32 5.80 2.80 -13.16
CA GLU A 32 6.22 1.92 -14.25
C GLU A 32 6.58 0.51 -13.74
N LEU A 33 7.33 0.43 -12.64
CA LEU A 33 7.71 -0.83 -12.02
C LEU A 33 6.54 -1.54 -11.32
N ALA A 34 5.53 -0.79 -10.86
CA ALA A 34 4.32 -1.35 -10.27
C ALA A 34 3.57 -2.27 -11.26
N ASN A 35 3.62 -2.00 -12.57
CA ASN A 35 3.00 -2.84 -13.59
C ASN A 35 3.53 -4.29 -13.61
N ALA A 36 4.69 -4.55 -12.99
CA ALA A 36 5.25 -5.91 -12.90
C ALA A 36 4.48 -6.83 -11.93
N PHE A 37 3.56 -6.30 -11.14
CA PHE A 37 2.83 -7.07 -10.14
C PHE A 37 1.47 -7.55 -10.61
N ASP A 38 0.90 -6.93 -11.66
CA ASP A 38 -0.44 -7.28 -12.19
C ASP A 38 -1.46 -7.38 -11.04
N GLU A 39 -1.49 -6.33 -10.20
CA GLU A 39 -2.28 -6.32 -8.99
C GLU A 39 -3.78 -6.21 -9.26
N ASP A 40 -4.59 -6.96 -8.51
CA ASP A 40 -6.05 -6.82 -8.47
C ASP A 40 -6.48 -5.70 -7.52
N VAL A 41 -5.67 -5.45 -6.49
CA VAL A 41 -5.94 -4.46 -5.45
C VAL A 41 -4.70 -3.66 -5.13
N THR A 42 -4.84 -2.32 -5.10
CA THR A 42 -3.88 -1.42 -4.46
C THR A 42 -4.35 -1.13 -3.04
N LEU A 43 -3.55 -1.49 -2.04
CA LEU A 43 -3.83 -1.27 -0.62
C LEU A 43 -3.05 -0.07 -0.11
N VAL A 44 -3.75 0.91 0.44
CA VAL A 44 -3.16 2.13 0.99
C VAL A 44 -3.63 2.41 2.41
N GLY A 45 -2.84 3.15 3.18
CA GLY A 45 -3.28 3.69 4.46
C GLY A 45 -3.93 5.07 4.30
N ALA A 46 -4.82 5.44 5.23
CA ALA A 46 -5.47 6.74 5.24
C ALA A 46 -4.46 7.91 5.20
N ASP A 47 -3.30 7.80 5.87
CA ASP A 47 -2.30 8.87 5.85
C ASP A 47 -1.75 9.15 4.45
N THR A 48 -1.62 8.12 3.60
CA THR A 48 -1.20 8.27 2.20
C THR A 48 -2.24 9.05 1.39
N ILE A 49 -3.53 8.76 1.60
CA ILE A 49 -4.63 9.47 0.94
C ILE A 49 -4.72 10.92 1.41
N LEU A 50 -4.67 11.15 2.72
CA LEU A 50 -4.73 12.49 3.31
C LEU A 50 -3.59 13.40 2.84
N ALA A 51 -2.40 12.84 2.63
CA ALA A 51 -1.26 13.58 2.07
C ALA A 51 -1.49 14.03 0.61
N GLN A 52 -2.46 13.44 -0.09
CA GLN A 52 -2.77 13.73 -1.49
C GLN A 52 -4.14 14.42 -1.66
N GLU A 53 -4.88 14.72 -0.59
CA GLU A 53 -6.25 15.28 -0.66
C GLU A 53 -6.34 16.57 -1.48
N GLU A 54 -5.37 17.47 -1.34
CA GLU A 54 -5.33 18.72 -2.09
C GLU A 54 -5.17 18.47 -3.60
N ALA A 55 -4.28 17.56 -3.98
CA ALA A 55 -4.08 17.17 -5.38
C ALA A 55 -5.32 16.47 -5.95
N LEU A 56 -5.97 15.61 -5.17
CA LEU A 56 -7.20 14.92 -5.54
C LEU A 56 -8.38 15.88 -5.72
N ALA A 57 -8.46 16.94 -4.92
CA ALA A 57 -9.52 17.94 -5.03
C ALA A 57 -9.52 18.66 -6.38
N GLY A 58 -8.32 18.88 -6.95
CA GLY A 58 -8.11 19.54 -8.25
C GLY A 58 -7.98 18.58 -9.44
N ALA A 59 -7.99 17.27 -9.21
CA ALA A 59 -7.77 16.28 -10.26
C ALA A 59 -8.97 16.16 -11.21
N PRO A 60 -8.75 15.84 -12.51
CA PRO A 60 -9.82 15.43 -13.42
C PRO A 60 -10.61 14.24 -12.86
N ARG A 61 -11.90 14.17 -13.19
CA ARG A 61 -12.80 13.09 -12.74
C ARG A 61 -13.42 12.35 -13.94
N PRO A 62 -12.64 11.56 -14.67
CA PRO A 62 -13.15 10.80 -15.82
C PRO A 62 -14.08 9.66 -15.42
N GLY A 63 -14.13 9.30 -14.13
CA GLY A 63 -14.83 8.13 -13.62
C GLY A 63 -13.93 6.93 -13.40
N PRO A 64 -14.47 5.84 -12.86
CA PRO A 64 -13.77 4.57 -12.68
C PRO A 64 -13.25 4.00 -14.00
N THR A 65 -12.14 3.28 -13.96
CA THR A 65 -11.53 2.65 -15.14
C THR A 65 -11.74 1.14 -15.10
N ASP A 66 -12.46 0.60 -16.10
CA ASP A 66 -12.69 -0.83 -16.21
C ASP A 66 -11.35 -1.60 -16.35
N GLY A 67 -11.23 -2.68 -15.57
CA GLY A 67 -10.02 -3.51 -15.57
C GLY A 67 -8.83 -2.95 -14.79
N ALA A 68 -8.95 -1.74 -14.23
CA ALA A 68 -7.96 -1.22 -13.30
C ALA A 68 -8.09 -1.91 -11.92
N PRO A 69 -7.04 -1.89 -11.07
CA PRO A 69 -7.12 -2.46 -9.73
C PRO A 69 -8.17 -1.75 -8.85
N LEU A 70 -8.71 -2.46 -7.87
CA LEU A 70 -9.52 -1.90 -6.81
C LEU A 70 -8.63 -1.10 -5.84
N LEU A 71 -9.03 0.11 -5.45
CA LEU A 71 -8.37 0.83 -4.36
C LEU A 71 -8.97 0.43 -3.01
N ALA A 72 -8.18 -0.19 -2.14
CA ALA A 72 -8.57 -0.50 -0.77
C ALA A 72 -7.84 0.43 0.22
N VAL A 73 -8.60 1.19 1.01
CA VAL A 73 -8.05 2.20 1.94
C VAL A 73 -8.25 1.77 3.38
N VAL A 74 -7.17 1.54 4.12
CA VAL A 74 -7.22 1.24 5.56
C VAL A 74 -7.47 2.53 6.34
N ASP A 75 -8.69 2.72 6.81
CA ASP A 75 -9.11 3.94 7.53
C ASP A 75 -9.90 3.62 8.80
N SER A 76 -9.23 3.01 9.79
CA SER A 76 -9.84 2.66 11.09
C SER A 76 -10.40 3.86 11.86
N ARG A 77 -10.01 5.08 11.52
CA ARG A 77 -10.42 6.30 12.24
C ARG A 77 -11.46 7.12 11.48
N GLY A 78 -11.84 6.73 10.28
CA GLY A 78 -12.83 7.46 9.48
C GLY A 78 -12.38 8.85 9.05
N ARG A 79 -11.09 9.04 8.76
CA ARG A 79 -10.52 10.36 8.43
C ARG A 79 -10.60 10.74 6.97
N VAL A 80 -10.72 9.75 6.09
CA VAL A 80 -10.81 9.99 4.65
C VAL A 80 -12.21 10.45 4.30
N SER A 81 -12.30 11.54 3.52
CA SER A 81 -13.57 12.11 3.07
C SER A 81 -13.70 12.20 1.55
N ALA A 82 -12.60 12.16 0.81
CA ALA A 82 -12.55 12.37 -0.63
C ALA A 82 -12.91 11.12 -1.45
N TRP A 83 -13.85 10.28 -0.98
CA TRP A 83 -14.16 8.97 -1.58
C TRP A 83 -14.60 9.03 -3.04
N GLU A 84 -15.48 10.00 -3.38
CA GLU A 84 -15.91 10.18 -4.76
C GLU A 84 -14.75 10.62 -5.67
N ALA A 85 -13.88 11.52 -5.17
CA ALA A 85 -12.71 11.96 -5.91
C ALA A 85 -11.73 10.82 -6.16
N LEU A 86 -11.51 9.94 -5.17
CA LEU A 86 -10.69 8.74 -5.31
C LEU A 86 -11.26 7.78 -6.35
N ARG A 87 -12.56 7.52 -6.31
CA ARG A 87 -13.20 6.62 -7.27
C ARG A 87 -13.14 7.18 -8.70
N ASP A 88 -13.40 8.48 -8.84
CA ASP A 88 -13.60 9.10 -10.15
C ASP A 88 -12.31 9.65 -10.78
N CYS A 89 -11.14 9.54 -10.11
CA CYS A 89 -9.87 10.05 -10.64
C CYS A 89 -9.30 9.28 -11.85
N GLY A 90 -9.92 8.17 -12.24
CA GLY A 90 -9.56 7.41 -13.43
C GLY A 90 -8.43 6.40 -13.27
N HIS A 91 -7.97 6.17 -12.05
CA HIS A 91 -6.88 5.21 -11.77
C HIS A 91 -7.35 3.85 -11.28
N TRP A 92 -8.59 3.77 -10.80
CA TRP A 92 -9.15 2.61 -10.10
C TRP A 92 -10.44 2.11 -10.75
N SER A 93 -10.72 0.83 -10.62
CA SER A 93 -12.01 0.26 -11.03
C SER A 93 -13.12 0.61 -10.03
N ASP A 94 -12.79 0.71 -8.76
CA ASP A 94 -13.68 1.13 -7.66
C ASP A 94 -12.84 1.43 -6.41
N VAL A 95 -13.49 1.88 -5.33
CA VAL A 95 -12.88 2.19 -4.04
C VAL A 95 -13.60 1.49 -2.92
N VAL A 96 -12.87 0.88 -1.98
CA VAL A 96 -13.40 0.29 -0.75
C VAL A 96 -12.70 0.86 0.48
N ALA A 97 -13.49 1.32 1.46
CA ALA A 97 -12.99 1.67 2.78
C ALA A 97 -12.89 0.41 3.65
N LEU A 98 -11.70 0.13 4.17
CA LEU A 98 -11.50 -0.87 5.20
C LEU A 98 -11.64 -0.18 6.56
N ARG A 99 -12.72 -0.49 7.27
CA ARG A 99 -13.12 0.13 8.54
C ARG A 99 -12.90 -0.81 9.71
N ALA A 100 -12.79 -0.23 10.90
CA ALA A 100 -12.93 -0.96 12.17
C ALA A 100 -14.39 -0.85 12.65
N ALA A 101 -14.87 -1.81 13.41
CA ALA A 101 -16.22 -1.73 14.01
C ALA A 101 -16.38 -0.49 14.90
N GLU A 102 -15.29 -0.03 15.51
CA GLU A 102 -15.25 1.17 16.35
C GLU A 102 -14.85 2.45 15.58
N THR A 103 -14.92 2.42 14.25
CA THR A 103 -14.76 3.66 13.45
C THR A 103 -15.82 4.66 13.89
N PRO A 104 -15.48 5.94 14.20
CA PRO A 104 -16.41 6.92 14.73
C PRO A 104 -17.66 7.09 13.88
N GLU A 105 -18.81 7.24 14.53
CA GLU A 105 -20.06 7.66 13.88
C GLU A 105 -19.85 9.03 13.24
N GLY A 106 -20.36 9.21 12.02
CA GLY A 106 -20.18 10.45 11.25
C GLY A 106 -18.94 10.49 10.35
N ALA A 107 -18.15 9.41 10.29
CA ALA A 107 -17.16 9.26 9.22
C ALA A 107 -17.85 9.36 7.84
N ALA A 108 -17.16 9.99 6.87
CA ALA A 108 -17.70 10.08 5.52
C ALA A 108 -17.92 8.69 4.93
N THR A 109 -19.11 8.45 4.39
CA THR A 109 -19.49 7.17 3.79
C THR A 109 -18.71 6.96 2.50
N ALA A 110 -18.00 5.84 2.41
CA ALA A 110 -17.36 5.39 1.18
C ALA A 110 -18.41 4.71 0.26
N PRO A 111 -18.18 4.66 -1.07
CA PRO A 111 -19.07 3.94 -1.99
C PRO A 111 -19.22 2.47 -1.60
N ARG A 112 -18.18 1.90 -1.01
CA ARG A 112 -18.14 0.52 -0.54
C ARG A 112 -17.33 0.44 0.75
N GLU A 113 -17.81 -0.35 1.70
CA GLU A 113 -17.15 -0.51 2.99
C GLU A 113 -17.04 -1.98 3.39
N LEU A 114 -15.90 -2.32 4.00
CA LEU A 114 -15.63 -3.61 4.62
C LEU A 114 -15.20 -3.33 6.06
N ALA A 115 -16.00 -3.76 7.03
CA ALA A 115 -15.70 -3.59 8.44
C ALA A 115 -15.11 -4.87 9.04
N THR A 116 -14.12 -4.69 9.93
CA THR A 116 -13.57 -5.74 10.78
C THR A 116 -13.83 -5.40 12.24
N GLU A 117 -13.85 -6.39 13.12
CA GLU A 117 -14.04 -6.17 14.54
C GLU A 117 -12.88 -5.39 15.19
N GLY A 118 -13.15 -4.72 16.33
CA GLY A 118 -12.18 -4.00 17.15
C GLY A 118 -11.98 -2.53 16.78
N GLU A 119 -11.00 -1.90 17.45
CA GLU A 119 -10.65 -0.48 17.31
C GLU A 119 -9.86 -0.17 16.03
N ARG A 120 -9.22 -1.19 15.45
CA ARG A 120 -8.41 -1.08 14.23
C ARG A 120 -8.79 -2.16 13.25
N VAL A 121 -8.67 -1.84 11.97
CA VAL A 121 -8.85 -2.83 10.90
C VAL A 121 -7.95 -4.05 11.16
N ASP A 122 -8.58 -5.23 11.23
CA ASP A 122 -7.84 -6.49 11.18
C ASP A 122 -7.40 -6.75 9.74
N LEU A 123 -6.10 -6.54 9.50
CA LEU A 123 -5.52 -6.65 8.16
C LEU A 123 -5.60 -8.08 7.61
N GLY A 124 -5.53 -9.10 8.47
CA GLY A 124 -5.67 -10.50 8.05
C GLY A 124 -7.09 -10.81 7.57
N VAL A 125 -8.09 -10.37 8.33
CA VAL A 125 -9.51 -10.52 7.97
C VAL A 125 -9.83 -9.73 6.70
N ALA A 126 -9.33 -8.49 6.59
CA ALA A 126 -9.54 -7.66 5.41
C ALA A 126 -8.92 -8.28 4.15
N LEU A 127 -7.68 -8.75 4.20
CA LEU A 127 -7.02 -9.43 3.08
C LEU A 127 -7.76 -10.73 2.69
N ALA A 128 -8.19 -11.53 3.67
CA ALA A 128 -8.98 -12.73 3.39
C ALA A 128 -10.34 -12.41 2.77
N ALA A 129 -10.94 -11.26 3.09
CA ALA A 129 -12.18 -10.81 2.46
C ALA A 129 -11.95 -10.40 1.00
N LEU A 130 -10.90 -9.64 0.71
CA LEU A 130 -10.49 -9.29 -0.66
C LEU A 130 -10.19 -10.55 -1.49
N GLY A 131 -9.51 -11.55 -0.91
CA GLY A 131 -9.27 -12.84 -1.57
C GLY A 131 -10.57 -13.61 -1.89
N ARG A 132 -11.58 -13.57 -1.00
CA ARG A 132 -12.89 -14.17 -1.27
C ARG A 132 -13.67 -13.46 -2.39
N GLU A 133 -13.37 -12.20 -2.64
CA GLU A 133 -13.91 -11.42 -3.75
C GLU A 133 -13.13 -11.61 -5.06
N GLY A 134 -12.09 -12.45 -5.06
CA GLY A 134 -11.34 -12.83 -6.25
C GLY A 134 -9.98 -12.15 -6.39
N ALA A 135 -9.55 -11.37 -5.42
CA ALA A 135 -8.20 -10.79 -5.46
C ALA A 135 -7.12 -11.86 -5.27
N HIS A 136 -6.18 -11.94 -6.18
CA HIS A 136 -5.01 -12.84 -6.14
C HIS A 136 -3.76 -12.09 -5.70
N THR A 137 -3.59 -10.83 -6.13
CA THR A 137 -2.44 -9.99 -5.83
C THR A 137 -2.87 -8.66 -5.24
N VAL A 138 -2.28 -8.31 -4.09
CA VAL A 138 -2.44 -7.02 -3.43
C VAL A 138 -1.10 -6.31 -3.41
N ARG A 139 -0.99 -5.16 -4.09
CA ARG A 139 0.15 -4.27 -3.96
C ARG A 139 -0.12 -3.23 -2.88
N VAL A 140 0.79 -3.12 -1.95
CA VAL A 140 0.74 -2.10 -0.90
C VAL A 140 1.54 -0.88 -1.34
N ASP A 141 0.86 0.25 -1.47
CA ASP A 141 1.42 1.57 -1.80
C ASP A 141 1.21 2.49 -0.61
N SER A 142 2.05 2.38 0.39
CA SER A 142 1.84 3.11 1.65
C SER A 142 3.14 3.37 2.40
N GLY A 143 3.03 4.25 3.39
CA GLY A 143 4.13 4.55 4.31
C GLY A 143 4.35 3.48 5.39
N GLY A 144 5.36 3.72 6.21
CA GLY A 144 5.85 2.76 7.20
C GLY A 144 4.83 2.27 8.22
N ALA A 145 3.79 3.03 8.52
CA ALA A 145 2.78 2.60 9.50
C ALA A 145 2.01 1.36 9.05
N LEU A 146 1.49 1.36 7.81
CA LEU A 146 0.79 0.20 7.25
C LEU A 146 1.74 -0.93 6.91
N ASN A 147 2.88 -0.62 6.27
CA ASN A 147 3.91 -1.60 5.94
C ASN A 147 4.39 -2.34 7.18
N GLY A 148 4.70 -1.62 8.26
CA GLY A 148 5.12 -2.20 9.53
C GLY A 148 4.05 -3.06 10.19
N ALA A 149 2.77 -2.65 10.09
CA ALA A 149 1.66 -3.43 10.62
C ALA A 149 1.46 -4.76 9.86
N LEU A 150 1.62 -4.76 8.53
CA LEU A 150 1.55 -5.96 7.69
C LEU A 150 2.75 -6.89 7.96
N LEU A 151 3.96 -6.35 7.98
CA LEU A 151 5.19 -7.10 8.27
C LEU A 151 5.14 -7.74 9.66
N GLY A 152 4.72 -6.97 10.68
CA GLY A 152 4.60 -7.46 12.06
C GLY A 152 3.62 -8.62 12.22
N ARG A 153 2.63 -8.73 11.35
CA ARG A 153 1.63 -9.81 11.29
C ARG A 153 1.97 -10.93 10.31
N ARG A 154 3.14 -10.87 9.65
CA ARG A 154 3.55 -11.84 8.60
C ARG A 154 2.54 -11.94 7.46
N LEU A 155 2.00 -10.80 7.05
CA LEU A 155 1.04 -10.69 5.97
C LEU A 155 1.65 -10.25 4.63
N VAL A 156 2.97 -10.08 4.57
CA VAL A 156 3.72 -9.68 3.37
C VAL A 156 4.44 -10.89 2.80
N ASP A 157 4.31 -11.13 1.51
CA ASP A 157 4.99 -12.20 0.78
C ASP A 157 6.22 -11.70 0.03
N GLU A 158 6.18 -10.46 -0.45
CA GLU A 158 7.26 -9.84 -1.22
C GLU A 158 7.49 -8.39 -0.81
N VAL A 159 8.75 -7.99 -0.84
CA VAL A 159 9.18 -6.60 -0.68
C VAL A 159 9.86 -6.16 -1.97
N SER A 160 9.41 -5.02 -2.49
CA SER A 160 9.92 -4.35 -3.67
C SER A 160 10.35 -2.94 -3.32
N LEU A 161 11.63 -2.65 -3.38
CA LEU A 161 12.19 -1.36 -3.02
C LEU A 161 12.78 -0.66 -4.24
N LEU A 162 12.29 0.54 -4.54
CA LEU A 162 12.93 1.46 -5.46
C LEU A 162 13.90 2.34 -4.66
N VAL A 163 15.17 1.97 -4.64
CA VAL A 163 16.20 2.61 -3.81
C VAL A 163 16.83 3.79 -4.55
N HIS A 164 16.64 4.98 -4.01
CA HIS A 164 17.24 6.21 -4.52
C HIS A 164 18.64 6.42 -3.91
N PRO A 165 19.60 6.90 -4.70
CA PRO A 165 20.99 7.13 -4.27
C PRO A 165 21.11 8.42 -3.42
N VAL A 166 20.33 8.49 -2.35
CA VAL A 166 20.25 9.63 -1.43
C VAL A 166 20.18 9.13 0.01
N ILE A 167 20.70 9.90 0.94
CA ILE A 167 20.53 9.72 2.39
C ILE A 167 19.57 10.79 2.86
N ALA A 168 18.40 10.41 3.34
CA ALA A 168 17.37 11.34 3.82
C ALA A 168 17.68 11.91 5.20
N GLY A 169 18.45 11.20 6.00
CA GLY A 169 18.89 11.64 7.31
C GLY A 169 17.86 11.48 8.42
N ASN A 170 18.16 12.08 9.57
CA ASN A 170 17.36 11.95 10.78
C ASN A 170 16.00 12.64 10.64
N GLY A 171 14.96 11.98 11.16
CA GLY A 171 13.59 12.50 11.19
C GLY A 171 12.68 12.00 10.09
N SER A 172 13.20 11.32 9.09
CA SER A 172 12.40 10.68 8.06
C SER A 172 11.84 9.33 8.52
N ALA A 173 10.61 9.01 8.12
CA ALA A 173 9.95 7.77 8.50
C ALA A 173 10.56 6.58 7.74
N ALA A 174 10.89 5.51 8.45
CA ALA A 174 11.34 4.27 7.84
C ALA A 174 10.19 3.57 7.09
N TRP A 175 10.47 2.96 5.95
CA TRP A 175 9.46 2.28 5.12
C TRP A 175 8.75 1.11 5.83
N HIS A 176 9.37 0.52 6.82
CA HIS A 176 8.83 -0.59 7.63
C HIS A 176 8.24 -0.14 8.97
N GLY A 177 8.13 1.17 9.19
CA GLY A 177 7.60 1.75 10.44
C GLY A 177 8.62 1.86 11.57
N PRO A 178 8.20 2.42 12.72
CA PRO A 178 9.08 2.71 13.85
C PRO A 178 9.53 1.45 14.63
N HIS A 179 8.80 0.37 14.48
CA HIS A 179 9.10 -0.91 15.12
C HIS A 179 9.42 -1.92 14.03
N PRO A 180 10.72 -2.22 13.81
CA PRO A 180 11.08 -3.21 12.81
C PRO A 180 10.39 -4.55 13.17
N PRO A 181 9.89 -5.26 12.18
CA PRO A 181 9.37 -6.60 12.38
C PRO A 181 10.46 -7.50 12.94
N ARG A 182 10.07 -8.67 13.46
CA ARG A 182 11.06 -9.70 13.80
C ARG A 182 11.92 -9.99 12.56
N PRO A 183 13.22 -10.28 12.75
CA PRO A 183 14.07 -10.62 11.62
C PRO A 183 13.41 -11.68 10.73
N ALA A 184 13.45 -11.43 9.43
CA ALA A 184 12.96 -12.36 8.41
C ALA A 184 14.09 -12.58 7.39
N THR A 185 14.20 -13.82 6.93
CA THR A 185 15.11 -14.16 5.83
C THR A 185 14.46 -13.75 4.52
N LEU A 186 15.24 -13.15 3.64
CA LEU A 186 14.78 -12.70 2.34
C LEU A 186 15.47 -13.52 1.23
N GLU A 187 14.69 -13.97 0.26
CA GLU A 187 15.16 -14.64 -0.94
C GLU A 187 15.14 -13.67 -2.12
N PRO A 188 16.25 -13.48 -2.84
CA PRO A 188 16.28 -12.52 -3.93
C PRO A 188 15.42 -12.98 -5.11
N ILE A 189 14.63 -12.05 -5.66
CA ILE A 189 13.87 -12.22 -6.91
C ILE A 189 14.56 -11.43 -8.02
N ALA A 190 14.87 -10.14 -7.76
CA ALA A 190 15.54 -9.26 -8.71
C ALA A 190 16.41 -8.23 -7.97
N SER A 191 17.50 -7.82 -8.63
CA SER A 191 18.35 -6.72 -8.20
C SER A 191 18.87 -6.02 -9.46
N GLU A 192 18.32 -4.87 -9.78
CA GLU A 192 18.54 -4.21 -11.04
C GLU A 192 18.97 -2.75 -10.83
N ARG A 193 20.04 -2.35 -11.51
CA ARG A 193 20.40 -0.95 -11.65
C ARG A 193 19.61 -0.37 -12.83
N LEU A 194 18.78 0.62 -12.57
CA LEU A 194 17.83 1.14 -13.55
C LEU A 194 18.40 2.26 -14.43
N ASP A 195 19.38 3.00 -13.91
CA ASP A 195 19.97 4.13 -14.63
C ASP A 195 21.45 4.38 -14.28
N ALA A 196 22.05 5.35 -14.96
CA ALA A 196 23.43 5.80 -14.68
C ALA A 196 23.54 6.59 -13.37
N GLY A 197 22.43 7.17 -12.88
CA GLY A 197 22.36 7.94 -11.64
C GLY A 197 22.44 7.08 -10.38
N GLY A 198 22.24 5.77 -10.51
CA GLY A 198 22.37 4.81 -9.41
C GLY A 198 21.04 4.44 -8.76
N LEU A 199 19.91 4.71 -9.42
CA LEU A 199 18.61 4.19 -9.00
C LEU A 199 18.62 2.66 -9.11
N VAL A 200 18.19 1.97 -8.06
CA VAL A 200 18.23 0.51 -7.96
C VAL A 200 16.85 -0.03 -7.61
N TRP A 201 16.45 -1.09 -8.29
CA TRP A 201 15.25 -1.85 -7.96
C TRP A 201 15.61 -3.19 -7.33
N LEU A 202 15.12 -3.42 -6.11
CA LEU A 202 15.34 -4.64 -5.35
C LEU A 202 14.01 -5.33 -5.10
N ARG A 203 13.93 -6.64 -5.40
CA ARG A 203 12.78 -7.48 -5.07
C ARG A 203 13.24 -8.70 -4.29
N TYR A 204 12.53 -8.97 -3.20
CA TYR A 204 12.80 -10.10 -2.33
C TYR A 204 11.51 -10.76 -1.88
N ARG A 205 11.48 -12.08 -1.93
CA ARG A 205 10.44 -12.88 -1.26
C ARG A 205 10.79 -12.96 0.22
N ILE A 206 9.78 -12.86 1.09
CA ILE A 206 9.95 -13.13 2.52
C ILE A 206 9.88 -14.64 2.69
N ALA A 207 11.00 -15.25 3.11
CA ALA A 207 11.02 -16.66 3.47
C ALA A 207 10.17 -16.86 4.72
N GLY A 208 9.08 -17.61 4.63
CA GLY A 208 8.19 -17.89 5.73
C GLY A 208 7.69 -19.31 5.67
N ASP A 209 7.45 -19.89 6.83
CA ASP A 209 6.63 -21.09 6.94
C ASP A 209 5.20 -20.73 6.50
N ARG A 210 4.80 -21.15 5.30
CA ARG A 210 3.39 -21.17 4.89
C ARG A 210 2.68 -22.31 5.55
#